data_293ec677fc9aca811364fa0b49595201
#
_entry.id   293ec677fc9aca811364fa0b49595201
#
_cell.length_a   1.000
_cell.length_b   1.000
_cell.length_c   1.000
_cell.angle_alpha   90.00
_cell.angle_beta   90.00
_cell.angle_gamma   90.00
#
_symmetry.space_group_name_H-M   'P 1'
#
loop_
_entity.id
_entity.type
_entity.pdbx_description
1 polymer ?
#
loop_
_entity_poly.entity_id
_entity_poly.type
_entity_poly.pdbx_seq_one_letter_code
_entity_poly.pdbx_strand_id
1 'polypeptide(L)'
;EDLMRRKWTWDRVAHGTHGTNCTGTCAFNVYVKNGIVWREEQQGEYGRSEDAPDYGPRGCQKGLRHAKYMYGRQRILYPMKRAGPRGSGRWERVSWDQALAEIADRFIDCSVQSGPRSISFDLGTQMVLKRASFAALGRFATISGIELPEAFAGVGDLPTGVHMTVGEPLLGDTMAAVYKSKCCFVWYCNPAVTRIPDAHFFWEARY
;
A
#
# COMPACT_ATOMS: atom_id res chain seq x y z
N GLU A 1 34.44 9.05 -18.39
CA GLU A 1 33.25 8.80 -19.22
C GLU A 1 32.79 7.34 -19.08
N ASP A 2 33.67 6.34 -19.19
CA ASP A 2 33.33 4.92 -19.05
C ASP A 2 32.74 4.55 -17.69
N LEU A 3 33.25 5.16 -16.62
CA LEU A 3 32.70 4.94 -15.26
C LEU A 3 31.26 5.39 -15.17
N MET A 4 30.91 6.49 -15.80
CA MET A 4 29.53 7.02 -15.82
C MET A 4 28.62 6.14 -16.70
N ARG A 5 29.12 5.68 -17.86
CA ARG A 5 28.37 4.76 -18.73
C ARG A 5 28.07 3.46 -18.02
N ARG A 6 29.03 2.86 -17.30
CA ARG A 6 28.82 1.64 -16.50
C ARG A 6 27.84 1.82 -15.36
N LYS A 7 27.80 2.99 -14.77
CA LYS A 7 26.86 3.32 -13.69
C LYS A 7 25.42 3.36 -14.17
N TRP A 8 25.19 3.74 -15.42
CA TRP A 8 23.87 3.93 -16.00
C TRP A 8 23.44 2.79 -16.94
N THR A 9 23.97 1.58 -16.70
CA THR A 9 23.56 0.37 -17.43
C THR A 9 22.64 -0.49 -16.57
N TRP A 10 21.68 -1.11 -17.20
CA TRP A 10 20.75 -2.06 -16.60
C TRP A 10 20.43 -3.18 -17.58
N ASP A 11 19.97 -4.32 -17.05
CA ASP A 11 19.68 -5.50 -17.86
C ASP A 11 18.27 -5.42 -18.45
N ARG A 12 17.34 -4.83 -17.69
CA ARG A 12 15.97 -4.62 -18.14
C ARG A 12 15.29 -3.51 -17.37
N VAL A 13 14.22 -2.99 -17.97
CA VAL A 13 13.24 -2.13 -17.31
C VAL A 13 11.93 -2.91 -17.19
N ALA A 14 11.33 -2.90 -16.02
CA ALA A 14 10.01 -3.46 -15.77
C ALA A 14 9.06 -2.35 -15.29
N HIS A 15 7.81 -2.41 -15.70
CA HIS A 15 6.80 -1.52 -15.16
C HIS A 15 6.28 -2.09 -13.84
N GLY A 16 6.12 -1.24 -12.87
CA GLY A 16 5.68 -1.66 -11.55
C GLY A 16 5.00 -0.56 -10.75
N THR A 17 4.36 -1.00 -9.69
CA THR A 17 3.86 -0.14 -8.62
C THR A 17 4.24 -0.76 -7.28
N HIS A 18 4.11 -0.01 -6.22
CA HIS A 18 4.23 -0.54 -4.86
C HIS A 18 3.10 0.02 -4.00
N GLY A 19 2.73 -0.73 -2.98
CA GLY A 19 1.74 -0.33 -2.00
C GLY A 19 2.40 -0.23 -0.63
N THR A 20 3.10 0.86 -0.35
CA THR A 20 3.72 1.07 0.95
C THR A 20 2.80 1.90 1.83
N ASN A 21 1.86 1.24 2.49
CA ASN A 21 0.86 1.88 3.35
C ASN A 21 0.10 3.01 2.65
N CYS A 22 -0.33 2.75 1.43
CA CYS A 22 -1.18 3.62 0.61
C CYS A 22 -1.95 2.79 -0.41
N THR A 23 -2.95 3.36 -1.04
CA THR A 23 -3.73 2.71 -2.08
C THR A 23 -2.96 2.49 -3.39
N GLY A 24 -1.76 3.07 -3.52
CA GLY A 24 -0.87 2.84 -4.65
C GLY A 24 -1.31 3.57 -5.90
N THR A 25 -1.27 2.87 -7.03
CA THR A 25 -1.53 3.36 -8.39
C THR A 25 -0.41 4.22 -9.01
N CYS A 26 0.67 4.48 -8.29
CA CYS A 26 1.86 5.09 -8.91
C CYS A 26 2.44 4.17 -9.96
N ALA A 27 2.88 4.73 -11.07
CA ALA A 27 3.52 3.99 -12.14
C ALA A 27 5.03 4.27 -12.15
N PHE A 28 5.82 3.21 -12.07
CA PHE A 28 7.27 3.30 -12.06
C PHE A 28 7.91 2.48 -13.16
N ASN A 29 8.96 3.02 -13.72
CA ASN A 29 9.97 2.27 -14.45
C ASN A 29 10.99 1.74 -13.44
N VAL A 30 11.05 0.43 -13.31
CA VAL A 30 11.92 -0.27 -12.37
C VAL A 30 13.12 -0.82 -13.15
N TYR A 31 14.28 -0.25 -12.91
CA TYR A 31 15.52 -0.62 -13.56
C TYR A 31 16.20 -1.75 -12.78
N VAL A 32 16.42 -2.86 -13.44
CA VAL A 32 17.01 -4.07 -12.84
C VAL A 32 18.40 -4.30 -13.42
N LYS A 33 19.35 -4.54 -12.51
CA LYS A 33 20.74 -4.89 -12.86
C LYS A 33 21.19 -6.08 -12.03
N ASN A 34 21.66 -7.14 -12.69
CA ASN A 34 22.08 -8.38 -12.05
C ASN A 34 21.01 -8.97 -11.11
N GLY A 35 19.73 -8.90 -11.50
CA GLY A 35 18.61 -9.37 -10.69
C GLY A 35 18.23 -8.48 -9.51
N ILE A 36 18.88 -7.34 -9.33
CA ILE A 36 18.63 -6.40 -8.23
C ILE A 36 17.94 -5.16 -8.78
N VAL A 37 16.89 -4.70 -8.10
CA VAL A 37 16.29 -3.41 -8.39
C VAL A 37 17.28 -2.32 -8.02
N TRP A 38 17.78 -1.66 -9.04
CA TRP A 38 18.85 -0.67 -8.88
C TRP A 38 18.32 0.74 -8.76
N ARG A 39 17.22 1.04 -9.48
CA ARG A 39 16.63 2.37 -9.56
C ARG A 39 15.14 2.27 -9.86
N GLU A 40 14.42 3.25 -9.42
CA GLU A 40 13.01 3.45 -9.75
C GLU A 40 12.81 4.90 -10.20
N GLU A 41 12.07 5.09 -11.25
CA GLU A 41 11.69 6.40 -11.78
C GLU A 41 10.22 6.44 -12.08
N GLN A 42 9.67 7.62 -12.03
CA GLN A 42 8.31 7.86 -12.50
C GLN A 42 8.21 7.47 -13.98
N GLN A 43 7.22 6.67 -14.32
CA GLN A 43 6.87 6.41 -15.71
C GLN A 43 6.21 7.67 -16.29
N GLY A 44 6.83 8.25 -17.31
CA GLY A 44 6.34 9.44 -17.98
C GLY A 44 5.46 9.17 -19.22
N GLU A 45 5.47 7.92 -19.70
CA GLU A 45 4.72 7.51 -20.90
C GLU A 45 3.34 6.98 -20.54
N TYR A 46 2.51 7.83 -19.95
CA TYR A 46 1.09 7.54 -19.75
C TYR A 46 0.29 8.07 -20.94
N GLY A 47 -0.75 7.31 -21.32
CA GLY A 47 -1.66 7.76 -22.36
C GLY A 47 -2.30 9.09 -21.97
N ARG A 48 -2.23 10.05 -22.87
CA ARG A 48 -2.94 11.33 -22.73
C ARG A 48 -4.37 11.14 -23.16
N SER A 49 -5.30 11.74 -22.44
CA SER A 49 -6.69 11.86 -22.81
C SER A 49 -6.99 13.32 -23.16
N GLU A 50 -7.88 13.56 -24.10
CA GLU A 50 -8.36 14.92 -24.40
C GLU A 50 -9.01 15.57 -23.17
N ASP A 51 -9.53 14.74 -22.28
CA ASP A 51 -10.23 15.15 -21.07
C ASP A 51 -9.30 15.47 -19.89
N ALA A 52 -8.06 15.02 -19.94
CA ALA A 52 -7.08 15.24 -18.88
C ALA A 52 -5.69 15.45 -19.49
N PRO A 53 -5.16 16.66 -19.43
CA PRO A 53 -3.89 17.01 -20.08
C PRO A 53 -2.70 16.18 -19.62
N ASP A 54 -2.68 15.77 -18.35
CA ASP A 54 -1.63 14.94 -17.76
C ASP A 54 -2.25 13.94 -16.79
N TYR A 55 -2.71 12.81 -17.28
CA TYR A 55 -3.30 11.75 -16.46
C TYR A 55 -2.24 10.84 -15.79
N GLY A 56 -0.97 11.12 -15.91
CA GLY A 56 0.11 10.30 -15.38
C GLY A 56 0.17 10.30 -13.85
N PRO A 57 -0.08 9.16 -13.16
CA PRO A 57 0.03 9.10 -11.70
C PRO A 57 1.47 9.30 -11.27
N ARG A 58 1.71 10.24 -10.37
CA ARG A 58 3.05 10.62 -9.91
C ARG A 58 3.36 10.00 -8.56
N GLY A 59 4.54 9.35 -8.48
CA GLY A 59 5.01 8.74 -7.26
C GLY A 59 5.47 9.77 -6.22
N CYS A 60 5.28 9.41 -4.96
CA CYS A 60 5.81 10.17 -3.84
C CYS A 60 7.26 9.79 -3.52
N GLN A 61 7.88 10.51 -2.63
CA GLN A 61 9.25 10.25 -2.18
C GLN A 61 9.45 8.84 -1.61
N LYS A 62 8.44 8.25 -0.98
CA LYS A 62 8.51 6.87 -0.47
C LYS A 62 8.68 5.87 -1.62
N GLY A 63 7.92 6.07 -2.70
CA GLY A 63 8.02 5.26 -3.89
C GLY A 63 9.35 5.38 -4.60
N LEU A 64 9.79 6.59 -4.83
CA LEU A 64 11.08 6.87 -5.49
C LEU A 64 12.31 6.36 -4.71
N ARG A 65 12.13 5.91 -3.48
CA ARG A 65 13.18 5.34 -2.63
C ARG A 65 12.91 3.91 -2.20
N HIS A 66 11.95 3.25 -2.82
CA HIS A 66 11.54 1.92 -2.40
C HIS A 66 12.66 0.88 -2.52
N ALA A 67 13.47 0.95 -3.57
CA ALA A 67 14.66 0.10 -3.71
C ALA A 67 15.63 0.23 -2.53
N LYS A 68 15.87 1.44 -2.05
CA LYS A 68 16.72 1.66 -0.85
C LYS A 68 16.10 1.08 0.42
N TYR A 69 14.77 1.11 0.52
CA TYR A 69 14.07 0.48 1.62
C TYR A 69 14.15 -1.05 1.54
N MET A 70 13.97 -1.63 0.35
CA MET A 70 14.03 -3.08 0.12
C MET A 70 15.37 -3.68 0.52
N TYR A 71 16.47 -2.97 0.26
CA TYR A 71 17.84 -3.43 0.54
C TYR A 71 18.46 -2.75 1.78
N GLY A 72 17.66 -2.05 2.56
CA GLY A 72 18.10 -1.37 3.76
C GLY A 72 18.52 -2.35 4.88
N ARG A 73 19.51 -1.95 5.67
CA ARG A 73 20.01 -2.76 6.80
C ARG A 73 18.95 -3.08 7.85
N GLN A 74 17.92 -2.27 7.94
CA GLN A 74 16.82 -2.44 8.91
C GLN A 74 15.71 -3.35 8.39
N ARG A 75 15.84 -3.86 7.17
CA ARG A 75 14.82 -4.77 6.64
C ARG A 75 14.84 -6.09 7.39
N ILE A 76 13.69 -6.48 7.89
CA ILE A 76 13.49 -7.80 8.53
C ILE A 76 13.47 -8.85 7.41
N LEU A 77 14.44 -9.78 7.46
CA LEU A 77 14.61 -10.82 6.45
C LEU A 77 14.07 -12.19 6.91
N TYR A 78 13.83 -12.34 8.20
CA TYR A 78 13.42 -13.61 8.81
C TYR A 78 12.35 -13.36 9.86
N PRO A 79 11.52 -14.35 10.21
CA PRO A 79 10.62 -14.23 11.33
C PRO A 79 11.39 -13.93 12.63
N MET A 80 10.85 -13.03 13.41
CA MET A 80 11.45 -12.58 14.67
C MET A 80 10.45 -12.77 15.81
N LYS A 81 10.89 -13.43 16.87
CA LYS A 81 10.14 -13.59 18.10
C LYS A 81 10.68 -12.66 19.17
N ARG A 82 9.80 -12.06 19.94
CA ARG A 82 10.21 -11.19 21.03
C ARG A 82 10.87 -12.01 22.14
N ALA A 83 12.11 -11.66 22.52
CA ALA A 83 12.94 -12.34 23.52
C ALA A 83 12.96 -11.64 24.89
N GLY A 84 12.11 -10.62 25.10
CA GLY A 84 12.07 -9.87 26.35
C GLY A 84 10.73 -9.20 26.61
N PRO A 85 10.62 -8.38 27.67
CA PRO A 85 9.41 -7.62 27.95
C PRO A 85 9.00 -6.75 26.78
N ARG A 86 7.69 -6.44 26.68
CA ARG A 86 7.15 -5.54 25.65
C ARG A 86 7.87 -4.19 25.71
N GLY A 87 8.33 -3.69 24.58
CA GLY A 87 9.08 -2.43 24.48
C GLY A 87 10.60 -2.57 24.67
N SER A 88 11.13 -3.74 25.06
CA SER A 88 12.58 -3.93 25.27
C SER A 88 13.43 -3.89 24.00
N GLY A 89 12.82 -4.01 22.83
CA GLY A 89 13.52 -4.09 21.55
C GLY A 89 14.33 -5.37 21.33
N ARG A 90 14.24 -6.35 22.23
CA ARG A 90 14.98 -7.61 22.12
C ARG A 90 14.19 -8.63 21.32
N TRP A 91 14.83 -9.13 20.25
CA TRP A 91 14.23 -10.06 19.30
C TRP A 91 15.20 -11.21 19.02
N GLU A 92 14.67 -12.41 18.84
CA GLU A 92 15.41 -13.58 18.39
C GLU A 92 14.86 -14.04 17.04
N ARG A 93 15.74 -14.54 16.20
CA ARG A 93 15.37 -15.14 14.92
C ARG A 93 14.80 -16.53 15.15
N VAL A 94 13.68 -16.82 14.50
CA VAL A 94 13.06 -18.15 14.47
C VAL A 94 12.90 -18.63 13.03
N SER A 95 12.67 -19.92 12.83
CA SER A 95 12.31 -20.45 11.53
C SER A 95 10.87 -20.10 11.17
N TRP A 96 10.52 -20.19 9.87
CA TRP A 96 9.14 -20.04 9.44
C TRP A 96 8.23 -21.12 10.03
N ASP A 97 8.70 -22.37 10.08
CA ASP A 97 7.93 -23.49 10.63
C ASP A 97 7.62 -23.25 12.10
N GLN A 98 8.62 -22.82 12.88
CA GLN A 98 8.42 -22.48 14.27
C GLN A 98 7.44 -21.31 14.43
N ALA A 99 7.60 -20.23 13.67
CA ALA A 99 6.72 -19.08 13.76
C ALA A 99 5.27 -19.44 13.44
N LEU A 100 5.05 -20.21 12.37
CA LEU A 100 3.72 -20.63 11.95
C LEU A 100 3.09 -21.60 12.96
N ALA A 101 3.83 -22.55 13.49
CA ALA A 101 3.34 -23.46 14.51
C ALA A 101 2.90 -22.70 15.77
N GLU A 102 3.75 -21.83 16.31
CA GLU A 102 3.41 -21.03 17.49
C GLU A 102 2.20 -20.10 17.28
N ILE A 103 2.06 -19.53 16.08
CA ILE A 103 0.90 -18.71 15.73
C ILE A 103 -0.36 -19.57 15.67
N ALA A 104 -0.28 -20.75 15.03
CA ALA A 104 -1.41 -21.66 14.91
C ALA A 104 -1.89 -22.14 16.29
N ASP A 105 -0.95 -22.55 17.17
CA ASP A 105 -1.28 -22.97 18.53
C ASP A 105 -2.00 -21.86 19.29
N ARG A 106 -1.47 -20.64 19.26
CA ARG A 106 -2.12 -19.49 19.91
C ARG A 106 -3.49 -19.16 19.33
N PHE A 107 -3.63 -19.30 18.03
CA PHE A 107 -4.91 -19.11 17.36
C PHE A 107 -5.95 -20.14 17.84
N ILE A 108 -5.56 -21.41 17.91
CA ILE A 108 -6.41 -22.49 18.39
C ILE A 108 -6.77 -22.29 19.86
N ASP A 109 -5.77 -22.00 20.71
CA ASP A 109 -5.98 -21.74 22.14
C ASP A 109 -7.00 -20.61 22.38
N CYS A 110 -6.83 -19.48 21.70
CA CYS A 110 -7.76 -18.36 21.81
C CYS A 110 -9.17 -18.73 21.32
N SER A 111 -9.24 -19.45 20.20
CA SER A 111 -10.52 -19.88 19.64
C SER A 111 -11.28 -20.84 20.57
N VAL A 112 -10.56 -21.76 21.23
CA VAL A 112 -11.14 -22.73 22.16
C VAL A 112 -11.53 -22.07 23.47
N GLN A 113 -10.69 -21.19 24.00
CA GLN A 113 -10.91 -20.57 25.32
C GLN A 113 -11.95 -19.45 25.30
N SER A 114 -11.98 -18.64 24.23
CA SER A 114 -12.76 -17.40 24.19
C SER A 114 -13.65 -17.29 22.96
N GLY A 115 -13.63 -18.29 22.10
CA GLY A 115 -14.33 -18.31 20.83
C GLY A 115 -13.56 -17.58 19.72
N PRO A 116 -13.81 -17.94 18.45
CA PRO A 116 -13.07 -17.38 17.31
C PRO A 116 -13.24 -15.85 17.16
N ARG A 117 -14.36 -15.31 17.59
CA ARG A 117 -14.63 -13.86 17.57
C ARG A 117 -13.76 -13.04 18.53
N SER A 118 -13.04 -13.69 19.44
CA SER A 118 -12.04 -13.01 20.27
C SER A 118 -10.77 -12.64 19.51
N ILE A 119 -10.64 -13.14 18.28
CA ILE A 119 -9.51 -12.87 17.39
C ILE A 119 -9.95 -11.88 16.33
N SER A 120 -9.30 -10.74 16.31
CA SER A 120 -9.51 -9.69 15.30
C SER A 120 -8.29 -9.56 14.40
N PHE A 121 -8.53 -9.41 13.11
CA PHE A 121 -7.47 -9.21 12.12
C PHE A 121 -7.48 -7.77 11.61
N ASP A 122 -6.47 -7.00 11.93
CA ASP A 122 -6.30 -5.64 11.45
C ASP A 122 -5.58 -5.62 10.11
N LEU A 123 -6.23 -5.00 9.12
CA LEU A 123 -5.75 -4.92 7.73
C LEU A 123 -4.97 -3.64 7.48
N GLY A 124 -3.78 -3.77 6.90
CA GLY A 124 -3.12 -2.62 6.30
C GLY A 124 -3.67 -2.32 4.89
N THR A 125 -3.68 -1.05 4.49
CA THR A 125 -4.20 -0.59 3.18
C THR A 125 -3.58 -1.29 1.98
N GLN A 126 -2.33 -1.70 2.07
CA GLN A 126 -1.65 -2.45 0.99
C GLN A 126 -2.26 -3.83 0.70
N MET A 127 -3.02 -4.40 1.62
CA MET A 127 -3.73 -5.67 1.39
C MET A 127 -4.80 -5.54 0.31
N VAL A 128 -5.43 -4.38 0.18
CA VAL A 128 -6.45 -4.09 -0.84
C VAL A 128 -5.88 -4.23 -2.25
N LEU A 129 -4.60 -3.92 -2.44
CA LEU A 129 -3.92 -4.01 -3.74
C LEU A 129 -3.46 -5.44 -4.07
N LYS A 130 -3.39 -6.32 -3.09
CA LYS A 130 -2.95 -7.71 -3.26
C LYS A 130 -4.16 -8.65 -3.32
N ARG A 131 -4.85 -8.66 -4.44
CA ARG A 131 -6.11 -9.41 -4.64
C ARG A 131 -6.06 -10.85 -4.13
N ALA A 132 -4.99 -11.59 -4.44
CA ALA A 132 -4.86 -12.98 -3.99
C ALA A 132 -4.73 -13.10 -2.47
N SER A 133 -3.92 -12.25 -1.85
CA SER A 133 -3.76 -12.23 -0.39
C SER A 133 -5.04 -11.78 0.32
N PHE A 134 -5.75 -10.80 -0.25
CA PHE A 134 -7.02 -10.33 0.29
C PHE A 134 -8.10 -11.43 0.22
N ALA A 135 -8.21 -12.12 -0.92
CA ALA A 135 -9.14 -13.24 -1.09
C ALA A 135 -8.81 -14.40 -0.14
N ALA A 136 -7.53 -14.74 0.01
CA ALA A 136 -7.07 -15.77 0.94
C ALA A 136 -7.42 -15.44 2.39
N LEU A 137 -7.24 -14.17 2.79
CA LEU A 137 -7.60 -13.70 4.12
C LEU A 137 -9.11 -13.75 4.35
N GLY A 138 -9.91 -13.28 3.38
CA GLY A 138 -11.37 -13.34 3.47
C GLY A 138 -11.85 -14.78 3.64
N ARG A 139 -11.31 -15.71 2.86
CA ARG A 139 -11.58 -17.15 3.00
C ARG A 139 -11.17 -17.67 4.37
N PHE A 140 -9.98 -17.35 4.84
CA PHE A 140 -9.49 -17.76 6.16
C PHE A 140 -10.41 -17.26 7.28
N ALA A 141 -10.76 -15.97 7.25
CA ALA A 141 -11.66 -15.37 8.23
C ALA A 141 -13.04 -16.04 8.25
N THR A 142 -13.61 -16.31 7.07
CA THR A 142 -14.91 -16.97 6.94
C THR A 142 -14.88 -18.40 7.50
N ILE A 143 -13.84 -19.17 7.20
CA ILE A 143 -13.74 -20.57 7.66
C ILE A 143 -13.46 -20.64 9.16
N SER A 144 -12.61 -19.76 9.66
CA SER A 144 -12.21 -19.76 11.07
C SER A 144 -13.17 -19.00 12.00
N GLY A 145 -14.08 -18.22 11.43
CA GLY A 145 -15.05 -17.43 12.22
C GLY A 145 -14.47 -16.27 13.00
N ILE A 146 -13.27 -15.81 12.63
CA ILE A 146 -12.64 -14.63 13.26
C ILE A 146 -13.32 -13.33 12.85
N GLU A 147 -13.09 -12.29 13.65
CA GLU A 147 -13.60 -10.96 13.37
C GLU A 147 -12.71 -10.25 12.35
N LEU A 148 -13.32 -9.80 11.24
CA LEU A 148 -12.71 -8.79 10.38
C LEU A 148 -13.39 -7.47 10.71
N PRO A 149 -12.70 -6.52 11.35
CA PRO A 149 -13.27 -5.21 11.60
C PRO A 149 -13.62 -4.56 10.26
N GLU A 150 -14.70 -3.82 10.24
CA GLU A 150 -15.11 -3.07 9.07
C GLU A 150 -13.98 -2.11 8.69
N ALA A 151 -13.42 -2.31 7.51
CA ALA A 151 -12.26 -1.54 7.04
C ALA A 151 -12.58 -0.03 6.96
N PHE A 152 -13.83 0.32 6.70
CA PHE A 152 -14.28 1.71 6.60
C PHE A 152 -14.35 2.42 7.95
N ALA A 153 -14.77 1.74 9.00
CA ALA A 153 -14.83 2.31 10.34
C ALA A 153 -13.45 2.35 11.02
N GLY A 154 -12.61 1.33 10.76
CA GLY A 154 -11.32 1.17 11.44
C GLY A 154 -10.21 2.08 10.95
N VAL A 155 -10.23 2.50 9.69
CA VAL A 155 -9.13 3.26 9.08
C VAL A 155 -9.33 4.78 9.19
N GLY A 156 -10.55 5.25 9.38
CA GLY A 156 -10.85 6.68 9.47
C GLY A 156 -10.69 7.48 8.16
N ASP A 157 -9.98 6.92 7.19
CA ASP A 157 -9.75 7.53 5.88
C ASP A 157 -10.86 7.24 4.88
N LEU A 158 -11.78 6.35 5.22
CA LEU A 158 -12.85 5.95 4.33
C LEU A 158 -14.14 6.67 4.71
N PRO A 159 -14.99 6.99 3.72
CA PRO A 159 -16.08 7.93 3.90
C PRO A 159 -17.30 7.28 4.58
N THR A 160 -17.19 6.92 5.83
CA THR A 160 -18.27 6.30 6.61
C THR A 160 -19.54 7.16 6.59
N GLY A 161 -19.40 8.49 6.72
CA GLY A 161 -20.52 9.41 6.64
C GLY A 161 -21.23 9.40 5.30
N VAL A 162 -20.49 9.27 4.20
CA VAL A 162 -21.04 9.13 2.85
C VAL A 162 -21.82 7.82 2.74
N HIS A 163 -21.22 6.70 3.20
CA HIS A 163 -21.90 5.41 3.21
C HIS A 163 -23.22 5.44 3.99
N MET A 164 -23.22 6.05 5.17
CA MET A 164 -24.43 6.20 5.98
C MET A 164 -25.50 7.09 5.34
N THR A 165 -25.07 8.05 4.52
CA THR A 165 -26.00 9.01 3.89
C THR A 165 -26.62 8.48 2.61
N VAL A 166 -25.80 7.85 1.76
CA VAL A 166 -26.19 7.47 0.38
C VAL A 166 -26.17 5.95 0.14
N GLY A 167 -25.75 5.16 1.10
CA GLY A 167 -25.68 3.70 0.98
C GLY A 167 -24.46 3.16 0.21
N GLU A 168 -23.63 4.03 -0.32
CA GLU A 168 -22.47 3.66 -1.10
C GLU A 168 -21.17 4.12 -0.38
N PRO A 169 -20.20 3.21 -0.16
CA PRO A 169 -18.98 3.55 0.57
C PRO A 169 -18.00 4.40 -0.24
N LEU A 170 -18.12 4.40 -1.55
CA LEU A 170 -17.25 5.14 -2.46
C LEU A 170 -18.09 5.87 -3.49
N LEU A 171 -18.23 7.16 -3.30
CA LEU A 171 -18.70 8.07 -4.32
C LEU A 171 -17.48 8.71 -4.97
N GLY A 172 -17.33 8.52 -6.25
CA GLY A 172 -16.21 9.10 -6.94
C GLY A 172 -16.38 9.08 -8.45
N ASP A 173 -15.82 10.08 -9.03
CA ASP A 173 -15.56 10.16 -10.45
C ASP A 173 -14.04 10.02 -10.67
N THR A 174 -13.62 10.00 -11.92
CA THR A 174 -12.19 10.06 -12.24
C THR A 174 -11.60 11.39 -11.78
N MET A 175 -10.30 11.41 -11.47
CA MET A 175 -9.64 12.67 -11.11
C MET A 175 -9.68 13.70 -12.23
N ALA A 176 -9.87 13.28 -13.49
CA ALA A 176 -10.09 14.15 -14.61
C ALA A 176 -11.36 15.03 -14.47
N ALA A 177 -12.32 14.62 -13.66
CA ALA A 177 -13.51 15.42 -13.38
C ALA A 177 -13.18 16.78 -12.75
N VAL A 178 -12.06 16.90 -12.06
CA VAL A 178 -11.58 18.16 -11.47
C VAL A 178 -11.35 19.22 -12.56
N TYR A 179 -10.81 18.83 -13.72
CA TYR A 179 -10.59 19.73 -14.84
C TYR A 179 -11.89 20.22 -15.51
N LYS A 180 -12.94 19.41 -15.44
CA LYS A 180 -14.24 19.70 -16.04
C LYS A 180 -15.21 20.39 -15.09
N SER A 181 -14.88 20.44 -13.82
CA SER A 181 -15.73 21.01 -12.78
C SER A 181 -15.75 22.53 -12.86
N LYS A 182 -16.93 23.12 -12.88
CA LYS A 182 -17.11 24.60 -12.79
C LYS A 182 -16.84 25.13 -11.39
N CYS A 183 -16.94 24.26 -10.38
CA CYS A 183 -16.69 24.58 -8.99
C CYS A 183 -16.23 23.31 -8.26
N CYS A 184 -15.15 23.41 -7.51
CA CYS A 184 -14.63 22.32 -6.71
C CYS A 184 -14.56 22.78 -5.24
N PHE A 185 -15.30 22.13 -4.37
CA PHE A 185 -15.23 22.36 -2.93
C PHE A 185 -14.17 21.47 -2.29
N VAL A 186 -13.11 22.08 -1.78
CA VAL A 186 -12.09 21.39 -1.00
C VAL A 186 -12.43 21.54 0.48
N TRP A 187 -13.04 20.51 1.06
CA TRP A 187 -13.56 20.55 2.40
C TRP A 187 -12.72 19.71 3.36
N TYR A 188 -12.16 20.31 4.38
CA TYR A 188 -11.36 19.63 5.43
C TYR A 188 -10.18 18.77 4.93
N CYS A 189 -9.67 19.04 3.76
CA CYS A 189 -8.53 18.32 3.22
C CYS A 189 -7.58 19.27 2.48
N ASN A 190 -6.35 18.83 2.30
CA ASN A 190 -5.36 19.52 1.47
C ASN A 190 -4.85 18.58 0.37
N PRO A 191 -5.65 18.32 -0.67
CA PRO A 191 -5.35 17.31 -1.67
C PRO A 191 -4.03 17.58 -2.40
N ALA A 192 -3.67 18.82 -2.59
CA ALA A 192 -2.42 19.23 -3.23
C ALA A 192 -1.16 18.76 -2.46
N VAL A 193 -1.28 18.49 -1.18
CA VAL A 193 -0.17 18.06 -0.31
C VAL A 193 -0.33 16.60 0.15
N THR A 194 -1.56 16.20 0.47
CA THR A 194 -1.82 14.93 1.15
C THR A 194 -2.24 13.81 0.20
N ARG A 195 -2.74 14.16 -0.99
CA ARG A 195 -3.21 13.16 -1.94
C ARG A 195 -2.08 12.64 -2.82
N ILE A 196 -1.94 11.34 -2.85
CA ILE A 196 -0.90 10.63 -3.61
C ILE A 196 -1.58 9.47 -4.33
N PRO A 197 -1.35 9.28 -5.63
CA PRO A 197 -0.43 9.94 -6.57
C PRO A 197 -1.01 11.12 -7.34
N ASP A 198 -2.22 11.52 -7.06
CA ASP A 198 -3.05 12.41 -7.89
C ASP A 198 -3.04 13.88 -7.42
N ALA A 199 -2.14 14.24 -6.52
CA ALA A 199 -2.03 15.62 -6.02
C ALA A 199 -1.85 16.67 -7.14
N HIS A 200 -1.19 16.29 -8.23
CA HIS A 200 -0.93 17.18 -9.35
C HIS A 200 -2.20 17.66 -10.07
N PHE A 201 -3.28 16.86 -10.09
CA PHE A 201 -4.57 17.30 -10.65
C PHE A 201 -5.10 18.57 -9.99
N PHE A 202 -4.95 18.66 -8.66
CA PHE A 202 -5.42 19.82 -7.91
C PHE A 202 -4.52 21.06 -8.09
N TRP A 203 -3.27 20.85 -8.47
CA TRP A 203 -2.37 21.94 -8.85
C TRP A 203 -2.67 22.44 -10.25
N GLU A 204 -2.84 21.54 -11.19
CA GLU A 204 -3.02 21.84 -12.61
C GLU A 204 -4.42 22.37 -12.91
N ALA A 205 -5.46 21.84 -12.29
CA ALA A 205 -6.83 22.34 -12.46
C ALA A 205 -7.07 23.76 -11.97
N ARG A 206 -6.09 24.34 -11.29
CA ARG A 206 -6.16 25.72 -10.78
C ARG A 206 -5.85 26.75 -11.85
N TYR A 207 -5.24 26.36 -12.94
CA TYR A 207 -4.85 27.18 -14.06
C TYR A 207 -5.67 26.84 -15.32
#